data_bad7158011b7ae8c7f95793c29cda410
#
_entry.id   bad7158011b7ae8c7f95793c29cda410
#
_cell.length_a   1.000
_cell.length_b   1.000
_cell.length_c   1.000
_cell.angle_alpha   90.00
_cell.angle_beta   90.00
_cell.angle_gamma   90.00
#
_symmetry.space_group_name_H-M   'P 1'
#
loop_
_entity.id
_entity.type
_entity.pdbx_description
1 polymer ?
#
loop_
_entity_poly.entity_id
_entity_poly.type
_entity_poly.pdbx_seq_one_letter_code
_entity_poly.pdbx_strand_id
1 'polypeptide(L)'
;MSNTDARLSFERHATSKISSAEDLFQLNTKGFRGEALASIAAIAHVELKTKQENDDVGSSLVIEGSNVVSQDVVVTPTGTSVSVKNLFFNIPARRNFLKSDTVELRHVIDEFHRVALAHPNISFALYNNGSESFNLPISNYRQRIVNIFGNKTNEKLVPVEEDTEVLKISGFVGKPEFAKKTRGEQYFFVNNRFIKSAYLNHAIASAFEGLLKSGTHASYFLNLTVDPQTIDINIHPTKTEIKFDDEHTLYALLRSAVKHSLGQFNIAPVLDFERDPNLDTPYSYKSNENGTPKVEVDRSFNPFQDESDSKAKAVAYKKEPTASWESLYVGLESKGNDSNP
;
A
#
# COMPACT_ATOMS: atom_id res chain seq x y z
N MET A 1 28.38 -4.15 -20.34
CA MET A 1 27.98 -4.04 -21.76
C MET A 1 29.22 -4.11 -22.64
N SER A 2 29.08 -4.58 -23.89
CA SER A 2 30.14 -4.44 -24.87
C SER A 2 30.36 -2.99 -25.29
N ASN A 3 31.48 -2.68 -25.93
CA ASN A 3 31.76 -1.33 -26.44
C ASN A 3 30.71 -0.85 -27.46
N THR A 4 30.26 -1.76 -28.32
CA THR A 4 29.20 -1.47 -29.31
C THR A 4 27.86 -1.24 -28.64
N ASP A 5 27.46 -2.08 -27.65
CA ASP A 5 26.20 -1.91 -26.92
C ASP A 5 26.17 -0.61 -26.11
N ALA A 6 27.32 -0.21 -25.56
CA ALA A 6 27.45 1.05 -24.82
C ALA A 6 27.08 2.24 -25.72
N ARG A 7 27.57 2.25 -26.96
CA ARG A 7 27.22 3.30 -27.93
C ARG A 7 25.77 3.19 -28.39
N LEU A 8 25.30 2.00 -28.77
CA LEU A 8 23.95 1.77 -29.23
C LEU A 8 22.89 2.12 -28.16
N SER A 9 23.25 2.04 -26.86
CA SER A 9 22.32 2.37 -25.77
C SER A 9 21.85 3.84 -25.78
N PHE A 10 22.55 4.73 -26.49
CA PHE A 10 22.21 6.13 -26.70
C PHE A 10 21.54 6.44 -28.04
N GLU A 11 21.41 5.45 -28.91
CA GLU A 11 20.65 5.60 -30.14
C GLU A 11 19.16 5.45 -29.87
N ARG A 12 18.35 6.25 -30.59
CA ARG A 12 16.88 6.13 -30.45
C ARG A 12 16.42 4.81 -31.05
N HIS A 13 15.45 4.21 -30.36
CA HIS A 13 14.84 2.93 -30.74
C HIS A 13 15.77 1.72 -30.65
N ALA A 14 17.00 1.88 -30.19
CA ALA A 14 17.89 0.76 -29.92
C ALA A 14 17.46 0.06 -28.61
N THR A 15 16.88 -1.10 -28.73
CA THR A 15 16.40 -1.90 -27.60
C THR A 15 16.66 -3.38 -27.82
N SER A 16 17.03 -4.07 -26.75
CA SER A 16 17.15 -5.53 -26.70
C SER A 16 15.87 -6.21 -26.18
N LYS A 17 14.78 -5.46 -25.96
CA LYS A 17 13.59 -5.92 -25.24
C LYS A 17 12.40 -6.19 -26.15
N ILE A 18 12.40 -5.65 -27.35
CA ILE A 18 11.32 -5.77 -28.34
C ILE A 18 11.97 -6.04 -29.68
N SER A 19 11.55 -7.10 -30.34
CA SER A 19 11.91 -7.46 -31.71
C SER A 19 10.69 -7.51 -32.63
N SER A 20 9.51 -7.77 -32.07
CA SER A 20 8.24 -7.86 -32.79
C SER A 20 7.14 -7.05 -32.11
N ALA A 21 6.02 -6.85 -32.80
CA ALA A 21 4.85 -6.16 -32.23
C ALA A 21 4.18 -6.98 -31.11
N GLU A 22 4.25 -8.29 -31.17
CA GLU A 22 3.70 -9.22 -30.18
C GLU A 22 4.42 -9.09 -28.83
N ASP A 23 5.73 -8.75 -28.82
CA ASP A 23 6.51 -8.55 -27.61
C ASP A 23 5.94 -7.42 -26.73
N LEU A 24 5.18 -6.46 -27.32
CA LEU A 24 4.54 -5.37 -26.58
C LEU A 24 3.47 -5.89 -25.60
N PHE A 25 2.84 -7.01 -25.90
CA PHE A 25 1.81 -7.63 -25.07
C PHE A 25 2.38 -8.57 -24.00
N GLN A 26 3.69 -8.80 -23.98
CA GLN A 26 4.38 -9.68 -23.02
C GLN A 26 5.44 -8.93 -22.21
N LEU A 27 5.34 -7.63 -22.09
CA LEU A 27 6.33 -6.78 -21.46
C LEU A 27 6.42 -7.00 -19.95
N ASN A 28 7.54 -7.62 -19.54
CA ASN A 28 7.91 -7.76 -18.13
C ASN A 28 9.00 -6.78 -17.68
N THR A 29 9.54 -5.96 -18.60
CA THR A 29 10.63 -5.03 -18.32
C THR A 29 10.14 -3.60 -18.16
N LYS A 30 10.78 -2.81 -17.30
CA LYS A 30 10.43 -1.40 -17.05
C LYS A 30 10.67 -0.51 -18.26
N GLY A 31 11.79 -0.72 -18.96
CA GLY A 31 12.16 -0.02 -20.19
C GLY A 31 12.11 -0.95 -21.38
N PHE A 32 11.56 -0.51 -22.50
CA PHE A 32 11.45 -1.30 -23.72
C PHE A 32 11.64 -0.52 -25.03
N ARG A 33 11.43 0.79 -25.05
CA ARG A 33 11.48 1.60 -26.28
C ARG A 33 12.88 2.00 -26.73
N GLY A 34 13.91 1.89 -25.88
CA GLY A 34 15.26 2.34 -26.22
C GLY A 34 15.39 3.86 -26.40
N GLU A 35 14.62 4.67 -25.66
CA GLU A 35 14.60 6.12 -25.82
C GLU A 35 15.12 6.88 -24.59
N ALA A 36 15.20 6.25 -23.42
CA ALA A 36 15.44 6.94 -22.16
C ALA A 36 16.84 7.58 -22.10
N LEU A 37 17.89 6.81 -22.39
CA LEU A 37 19.27 7.32 -22.37
C LEU A 37 19.50 8.36 -23.46
N ALA A 38 18.95 8.15 -24.66
CA ALA A 38 19.02 9.13 -25.75
C ALA A 38 18.37 10.47 -25.35
N SER A 39 17.22 10.42 -24.68
CA SER A 39 16.52 11.62 -24.20
C SER A 39 17.29 12.33 -23.09
N ILE A 40 17.92 11.59 -22.16
CA ILE A 40 18.77 12.15 -21.11
C ILE A 40 20.01 12.81 -21.72
N ALA A 41 20.68 12.12 -22.65
CA ALA A 41 21.89 12.64 -23.31
C ALA A 41 21.62 13.91 -24.13
N ALA A 42 20.39 14.09 -24.63
CA ALA A 42 20.00 15.30 -25.35
C ALA A 42 20.00 16.56 -24.48
N ILE A 43 19.85 16.42 -23.17
CA ILE A 43 19.66 17.55 -22.25
C ILE A 43 20.68 17.61 -21.11
N ALA A 44 21.66 16.72 -21.11
CA ALA A 44 22.65 16.58 -20.06
C ALA A 44 24.03 16.23 -20.65
N HIS A 45 25.06 16.35 -19.82
CA HIS A 45 26.36 15.73 -20.08
C HIS A 45 26.34 14.32 -19.44
N VAL A 46 26.55 13.30 -20.25
CA VAL A 46 26.50 11.91 -19.80
C VAL A 46 27.85 11.24 -19.97
N GLU A 47 28.35 10.61 -18.92
CA GLU A 47 29.52 9.76 -18.95
C GLU A 47 29.09 8.33 -18.59
N LEU A 48 29.33 7.37 -19.48
CA LEU A 48 29.07 5.97 -19.26
C LEU A 48 30.39 5.20 -19.23
N LYS A 49 30.64 4.44 -18.15
CA LYS A 49 31.79 3.49 -18.06
C LYS A 49 31.22 2.11 -17.87
N THR A 50 31.71 1.18 -18.70
CA THR A 50 31.23 -0.21 -18.66
C THR A 50 32.34 -1.18 -18.95
N LYS A 51 32.26 -2.36 -18.29
CA LYS A 51 33.16 -3.50 -18.51
C LYS A 51 32.37 -4.79 -18.36
N GLN A 52 32.57 -5.74 -19.26
CA GLN A 52 32.06 -7.11 -19.12
C GLN A 52 32.94 -7.91 -18.19
N GLU A 53 32.43 -9.02 -17.67
CA GLU A 53 33.15 -9.88 -16.74
C GLU A 53 34.44 -10.49 -17.34
N ASN A 54 34.39 -10.83 -18.61
CA ASN A 54 35.48 -11.49 -19.31
C ASN A 54 36.44 -10.53 -20.01
N ASP A 55 36.23 -9.21 -19.90
CA ASP A 55 37.08 -8.21 -20.54
C ASP A 55 38.20 -7.77 -19.59
N ASP A 56 39.41 -7.56 -20.09
CA ASP A 56 40.53 -7.01 -19.32
C ASP A 56 40.34 -5.52 -19.05
N VAL A 57 39.78 -4.78 -20.00
CA VAL A 57 39.56 -3.33 -19.96
C VAL A 57 38.11 -3.01 -20.29
N GLY A 58 37.64 -1.86 -19.79
CA GLY A 58 36.32 -1.34 -20.08
C GLY A 58 36.35 -0.22 -21.12
N SER A 59 35.16 0.31 -21.40
CA SER A 59 34.94 1.43 -22.30
C SER A 59 34.36 2.63 -21.52
N SER A 60 34.84 3.82 -21.83
CA SER A 60 34.27 5.08 -21.39
C SER A 60 33.67 5.82 -22.58
N LEU A 61 32.42 6.25 -22.47
CA LEU A 61 31.72 7.01 -23.49
C LEU A 61 31.24 8.31 -22.91
N VAL A 62 31.61 9.44 -23.53
CA VAL A 62 31.16 10.78 -23.10
C VAL A 62 30.26 11.37 -24.17
N ILE A 63 29.07 11.84 -23.77
CA ILE A 63 28.06 12.40 -24.66
C ILE A 63 27.58 13.73 -24.10
N GLU A 64 27.48 14.74 -24.95
CA GLU A 64 26.98 16.07 -24.60
C GLU A 64 25.96 16.54 -25.66
N GLY A 65 24.74 16.81 -25.24
CA GLY A 65 23.67 17.28 -26.12
C GLY A 65 23.42 16.35 -27.33
N SER A 66 23.43 15.05 -27.12
CA SER A 66 23.32 13.96 -28.13
C SER A 66 24.56 13.77 -29.01
N ASN A 67 25.64 14.54 -28.83
CA ASN A 67 26.88 14.35 -29.60
C ASN A 67 27.87 13.50 -28.78
N VAL A 68 28.43 12.48 -29.42
CA VAL A 68 29.51 11.71 -28.83
C VAL A 68 30.79 12.57 -28.85
N VAL A 69 31.31 12.88 -27.66
CA VAL A 69 32.52 13.67 -27.48
C VAL A 69 33.77 12.78 -27.54
N SER A 70 33.74 11.66 -26.81
CA SER A 70 34.84 10.69 -26.84
C SER A 70 34.32 9.27 -26.54
N GLN A 71 35.10 8.30 -27.01
CA GLN A 71 34.94 6.89 -26.70
C GLN A 71 36.33 6.27 -26.52
N ASP A 72 36.68 5.98 -25.29
CA ASP A 72 38.03 5.59 -24.90
C ASP A 72 38.04 4.28 -24.13
N VAL A 73 39.18 3.61 -24.16
CA VAL A 73 39.44 2.47 -23.30
C VAL A 73 39.80 2.92 -21.89
N VAL A 74 39.22 2.30 -20.88
CA VAL A 74 39.41 2.71 -19.48
C VAL A 74 39.51 1.50 -18.54
N VAL A 75 40.29 1.64 -17.48
CA VAL A 75 40.32 0.67 -16.40
C VAL A 75 39.11 0.98 -15.47
N THR A 76 38.18 0.05 -15.36
CA THR A 76 36.95 0.21 -14.55
C THR A 76 36.54 -1.15 -13.99
N PRO A 77 35.84 -1.21 -12.85
CA PRO A 77 35.24 -2.45 -12.33
C PRO A 77 34.24 -3.06 -13.32
N THR A 78 34.02 -4.37 -13.22
CA THR A 78 32.96 -5.06 -13.95
C THR A 78 31.60 -4.47 -13.58
N GLY A 79 30.78 -4.19 -14.58
CA GLY A 79 29.47 -3.54 -14.43
C GLY A 79 29.33 -2.29 -15.29
N THR A 80 28.36 -1.44 -14.97
CA THR A 80 28.10 -0.20 -15.71
C THR A 80 27.87 0.94 -14.74
N SER A 81 28.55 2.05 -14.95
CA SER A 81 28.37 3.31 -14.26
C SER A 81 27.86 4.36 -15.25
N VAL A 82 26.79 5.06 -14.91
CA VAL A 82 26.22 6.14 -15.71
C VAL A 82 26.19 7.41 -14.86
N SER A 83 26.91 8.45 -15.28
CA SER A 83 26.93 9.75 -14.64
C SER A 83 26.18 10.75 -15.50
N VAL A 84 25.14 11.36 -14.94
CA VAL A 84 24.37 12.42 -15.60
C VAL A 84 24.69 13.73 -14.90
N LYS A 85 25.27 14.67 -15.64
CA LYS A 85 25.78 15.95 -15.12
C LYS A 85 25.14 17.10 -15.88
N ASN A 86 25.05 18.26 -15.25
CA ASN A 86 24.58 19.50 -15.87
C ASN A 86 23.20 19.37 -16.54
N LEU A 87 22.27 18.71 -15.88
CA LEU A 87 20.90 18.50 -16.37
C LEU A 87 20.28 19.84 -16.82
N PHE A 88 19.68 19.85 -18.02
CA PHE A 88 19.12 21.02 -18.70
C PHE A 88 20.14 22.11 -19.04
N PHE A 89 21.42 21.76 -19.26
CA PHE A 89 22.45 22.76 -19.59
C PHE A 89 22.10 23.60 -20.83
N ASN A 90 21.45 22.99 -21.82
CA ASN A 90 21.03 23.57 -23.09
C ASN A 90 19.55 24.01 -23.10
N ILE A 91 18.82 23.90 -22.00
CA ILE A 91 17.42 24.31 -21.88
C ILE A 91 17.25 25.19 -20.62
N PRO A 92 17.68 26.46 -20.64
CA PRO A 92 17.63 27.34 -19.46
C PRO A 92 16.24 27.47 -18.85
N ALA A 93 15.19 27.53 -19.69
CA ALA A 93 13.82 27.58 -19.22
C ALA A 93 13.45 26.40 -18.28
N ARG A 94 13.82 25.18 -18.65
CA ARG A 94 13.57 23.99 -17.79
C ARG A 94 14.41 24.00 -16.53
N ARG A 95 15.65 24.50 -16.58
CA ARG A 95 16.48 24.64 -15.38
C ARG A 95 15.83 25.56 -14.34
N ASN A 96 15.21 26.66 -14.78
CA ASN A 96 14.52 27.59 -13.89
C ASN A 96 13.24 27.00 -13.24
N PHE A 97 12.69 25.90 -13.77
CA PHE A 97 11.56 25.20 -13.19
C PHE A 97 11.97 24.13 -12.14
N LEU A 98 13.25 23.83 -11.99
CA LEU A 98 13.71 22.98 -10.91
C LEU A 98 13.38 23.65 -9.57
N LYS A 99 12.86 22.83 -8.65
CA LYS A 99 12.53 23.28 -7.31
C LYS A 99 13.78 23.30 -6.43
N SER A 100 13.62 23.55 -5.14
CA SER A 100 14.75 23.46 -4.21
C SER A 100 15.31 22.05 -4.13
N ASP A 101 16.60 21.93 -3.83
CA ASP A 101 17.31 20.65 -3.72
C ASP A 101 16.58 19.66 -2.78
N THR A 102 16.00 20.18 -1.69
CA THR A 102 15.24 19.34 -0.74
C THR A 102 13.97 18.74 -1.39
N VAL A 103 13.31 19.48 -2.27
CA VAL A 103 12.10 18.98 -2.96
C VAL A 103 12.49 17.98 -4.03
N GLU A 104 13.55 18.27 -4.81
CA GLU A 104 14.04 17.36 -5.84
C GLU A 104 14.59 16.07 -5.22
N LEU A 105 15.32 16.16 -4.10
CA LEU A 105 15.78 14.99 -3.37
C LEU A 105 14.63 14.11 -2.90
N ARG A 106 13.52 14.69 -2.47
CA ARG A 106 12.31 13.92 -2.10
C ARG A 106 11.78 13.14 -3.30
N HIS A 107 11.72 13.74 -4.48
CA HIS A 107 11.30 13.04 -5.69
C HIS A 107 12.26 11.88 -6.05
N VAL A 108 13.57 12.09 -5.90
CA VAL A 108 14.58 11.04 -6.10
C VAL A 108 14.36 9.88 -5.13
N ILE A 109 14.14 10.18 -3.84
CA ILE A 109 13.87 9.17 -2.81
C ILE A 109 12.57 8.41 -3.11
N ASP A 110 11.51 9.10 -3.54
CA ASP A 110 10.24 8.46 -3.89
C ASP A 110 10.42 7.46 -5.05
N GLU A 111 11.18 7.81 -6.09
CA GLU A 111 11.47 6.89 -7.20
C GLU A 111 12.39 5.74 -6.75
N PHE A 112 13.37 6.02 -5.89
CA PHE A 112 14.23 5.00 -5.30
C PHE A 112 13.41 3.98 -4.50
N HIS A 113 12.47 4.43 -3.67
CA HIS A 113 11.57 3.55 -2.90
C HIS A 113 10.72 2.67 -3.83
N ARG A 114 10.17 3.23 -4.91
CA ARG A 114 9.36 2.48 -5.89
C ARG A 114 10.17 1.35 -6.54
N VAL A 115 11.40 1.63 -6.92
CA VAL A 115 12.27 0.61 -7.53
C VAL A 115 12.72 -0.42 -6.51
N ALA A 116 13.16 0.01 -5.34
CA ALA A 116 13.68 -0.87 -4.29
C ALA A 116 12.60 -1.80 -3.72
N LEU A 117 11.35 -1.32 -3.57
CA LEU A 117 10.20 -2.14 -3.15
C LEU A 117 9.81 -3.17 -4.21
N ALA A 118 9.85 -2.81 -5.49
CA ALA A 118 9.53 -3.74 -6.57
C ALA A 118 10.54 -4.89 -6.72
N HIS A 119 11.78 -4.71 -6.24
CA HIS A 119 12.87 -5.67 -6.41
C HIS A 119 13.61 -5.97 -5.10
N PRO A 120 12.96 -6.63 -4.13
CA PRO A 120 13.58 -6.95 -2.84
C PRO A 120 14.76 -7.93 -2.96
N ASN A 121 14.83 -8.68 -4.05
CA ASN A 121 15.90 -9.63 -4.40
C ASN A 121 17.16 -8.97 -4.97
N ILE A 122 17.20 -7.63 -5.08
CA ILE A 122 18.36 -6.85 -5.53
C ILE A 122 18.79 -5.93 -4.38
N SER A 123 20.10 -5.77 -4.16
CA SER A 123 20.62 -4.78 -3.21
C SER A 123 20.62 -3.40 -3.84
N PHE A 124 20.27 -2.39 -3.01
CA PHE A 124 20.25 -0.99 -3.43
C PHE A 124 20.96 -0.14 -2.39
N ALA A 125 21.72 0.84 -2.84
CA ALA A 125 22.28 1.88 -2.01
C ALA A 125 22.00 3.27 -2.61
N LEU A 126 21.69 4.25 -1.78
CA LEU A 126 21.49 5.64 -2.17
C LEU A 126 22.42 6.52 -1.35
N TYR A 127 23.23 7.30 -2.05
CA TYR A 127 24.13 8.30 -1.45
C TYR A 127 23.66 9.70 -1.83
N ASN A 128 23.71 10.61 -0.89
CA ASN A 128 23.45 12.04 -1.10
C ASN A 128 24.64 12.86 -0.65
N ASN A 129 25.30 13.56 -1.57
CA ASN A 129 26.52 14.34 -1.29
C ASN A 129 27.59 13.56 -0.50
N GLY A 130 27.82 12.31 -0.89
CA GLY A 130 28.80 11.42 -0.28
C GLY A 130 28.34 10.73 1.02
N SER A 131 27.18 11.11 1.58
CA SER A 131 26.60 10.45 2.75
C SER A 131 25.64 9.35 2.32
N GLU A 132 25.75 8.17 2.94
CA GLU A 132 24.82 7.07 2.71
C GLU A 132 23.45 7.39 3.32
N SER A 133 22.42 7.47 2.45
CA SER A 133 21.04 7.70 2.88
C SER A 133 20.27 6.41 3.07
N PHE A 134 20.52 5.42 2.22
CA PHE A 134 19.94 4.09 2.30
C PHE A 134 20.95 3.03 1.90
N ASN A 135 20.92 1.91 2.63
CA ASN A 135 21.62 0.68 2.29
C ASN A 135 20.63 -0.49 2.48
N LEU A 136 20.17 -1.03 1.38
CA LEU A 136 19.10 -2.02 1.34
C LEU A 136 19.66 -3.34 0.80
N PRO A 137 20.07 -4.28 1.65
CA PRO A 137 20.56 -5.59 1.22
C PRO A 137 19.42 -6.42 0.60
N ILE A 138 19.77 -7.49 -0.09
CA ILE A 138 18.81 -8.49 -0.55
C ILE A 138 18.01 -9.01 0.64
N SER A 139 16.70 -9.07 0.52
CA SER A 139 15.80 -9.45 1.62
C SER A 139 14.45 -9.95 1.08
N ASN A 140 13.62 -10.49 1.98
CA ASN A 140 12.21 -10.71 1.66
C ASN A 140 11.45 -9.37 1.61
N TYR A 141 10.24 -9.39 1.05
CA TYR A 141 9.46 -8.16 0.83
C TYR A 141 9.12 -7.42 2.14
N ARG A 142 8.77 -8.15 3.20
CA ARG A 142 8.49 -7.55 4.52
C ARG A 142 9.71 -6.83 5.08
N GLN A 143 10.88 -7.49 5.04
CA GLN A 143 12.12 -6.88 5.52
C GLN A 143 12.53 -5.67 4.67
N ARG A 144 12.28 -5.71 3.35
CA ARG A 144 12.51 -4.56 2.46
C ARG A 144 11.68 -3.35 2.88
N ILE A 145 10.39 -3.54 3.18
CA ILE A 145 9.51 -2.47 3.69
C ILE A 145 10.06 -1.92 5.01
N VAL A 146 10.45 -2.79 5.93
CA VAL A 146 10.99 -2.40 7.23
C VAL A 146 12.32 -1.63 7.08
N ASN A 147 13.20 -2.06 6.19
CA ASN A 147 14.48 -1.39 5.94
C ASN A 147 14.29 0.04 5.36
N ILE A 148 13.21 0.26 4.59
CA ILE A 148 12.90 1.58 4.02
C ILE A 148 12.17 2.48 5.03
N PHE A 149 11.16 1.97 5.75
CA PHE A 149 10.26 2.78 6.58
C PHE A 149 10.54 2.69 8.08
N GLY A 150 11.56 1.90 8.45
CA GLY A 150 12.02 1.74 9.84
C GLY A 150 11.38 0.57 10.59
N ASN A 151 12.07 0.11 11.65
CA ASN A 151 11.75 -1.11 12.39
C ASN A 151 10.33 -1.13 12.99
N LYS A 152 9.81 0.02 13.42
CA LYS A 152 8.44 0.15 13.95
C LYS A 152 7.35 -0.21 12.93
N THR A 153 7.69 -0.25 11.63
CA THR A 153 6.75 -0.64 10.56
C THR A 153 6.42 -2.12 10.63
N ASN A 154 7.32 -2.97 11.14
CA ASN A 154 7.11 -4.41 11.21
C ASN A 154 5.84 -4.80 11.99
N GLU A 155 5.57 -4.14 13.10
CA GLU A 155 4.40 -4.41 13.97
C GLU A 155 3.08 -3.93 13.36
N LYS A 156 3.16 -3.02 12.39
CA LYS A 156 2.00 -2.38 11.75
C LYS A 156 1.49 -3.16 10.55
N LEU A 157 2.24 -4.12 10.04
CA LEU A 157 1.95 -4.81 8.78
C LEU A 157 1.10 -6.06 8.99
N VAL A 158 0.01 -6.15 8.24
CA VAL A 158 -0.85 -7.32 8.09
C VAL A 158 -0.58 -7.91 6.72
N PRO A 159 -0.22 -9.20 6.62
CA PRO A 159 -0.03 -9.84 5.33
C PRO A 159 -1.35 -9.97 4.57
N VAL A 160 -1.29 -9.79 3.26
CA VAL A 160 -2.37 -10.05 2.33
C VAL A 160 -1.85 -11.01 1.29
N GLU A 161 -2.51 -12.15 1.15
CA GLU A 161 -2.18 -13.16 0.15
C GLU A 161 -3.48 -13.76 -0.38
N GLU A 162 -3.64 -13.72 -1.70
CA GLU A 162 -4.75 -14.33 -2.41
C GLU A 162 -4.25 -14.83 -3.76
N ASP A 163 -4.58 -16.04 -4.10
CA ASP A 163 -4.17 -16.67 -5.35
C ASP A 163 -5.42 -17.17 -6.09
N THR A 164 -5.73 -16.55 -7.21
CA THR A 164 -6.86 -16.90 -8.06
C THR A 164 -6.37 -17.15 -9.49
N GLU A 165 -7.19 -17.75 -10.33
CA GLU A 165 -6.86 -17.97 -11.75
C GLU A 165 -6.59 -16.68 -12.54
N VAL A 166 -7.18 -15.56 -12.12
CA VAL A 166 -7.11 -14.27 -12.81
C VAL A 166 -6.00 -13.38 -12.26
N LEU A 167 -5.76 -13.46 -10.95
CA LEU A 167 -4.91 -12.50 -10.23
C LEU A 167 -4.29 -13.15 -9.02
N LYS A 168 -2.99 -12.91 -8.84
CA LYS A 168 -2.31 -13.18 -7.58
C LYS A 168 -2.03 -11.87 -6.87
N ILE A 169 -2.53 -11.76 -5.63
CA ILE A 169 -2.29 -10.63 -4.73
C ILE A 169 -1.32 -11.08 -3.66
N SER A 170 -0.28 -10.30 -3.40
CA SER A 170 0.64 -10.53 -2.29
C SER A 170 1.13 -9.20 -1.72
N GLY A 171 1.46 -9.19 -0.44
CA GLY A 171 2.02 -8.00 0.19
C GLY A 171 1.47 -7.73 1.57
N PHE A 172 1.33 -6.45 1.90
CA PHE A 172 0.97 -6.03 3.26
C PHE A 172 0.08 -4.80 3.23
N VAL A 173 -0.84 -4.74 4.20
CA VAL A 173 -1.59 -3.52 4.54
C VAL A 173 -1.25 -3.10 5.96
N GLY A 174 -1.37 -1.81 6.24
CA GLY A 174 -1.16 -1.29 7.59
C GLY A 174 -2.39 -1.50 8.47
N LYS A 175 -2.19 -1.80 9.75
CA LYS A 175 -3.29 -1.85 10.72
C LYS A 175 -3.99 -0.49 10.81
N PRO A 176 -5.33 -0.45 11.00
CA PRO A 176 -6.12 0.80 11.03
C PRO A 176 -5.65 1.82 12.07
N GLU A 177 -5.17 1.35 13.22
CA GLU A 177 -4.67 2.20 14.32
C GLU A 177 -3.45 3.06 13.93
N PHE A 178 -2.68 2.63 12.92
CA PHE A 178 -1.51 3.34 12.39
C PHE A 178 -1.81 4.12 11.11
N ALA A 179 -3.08 4.28 10.73
CA ALA A 179 -3.47 5.06 9.57
C ALA A 179 -3.01 6.53 9.70
N LYS A 180 -2.57 7.11 8.59
CA LYS A 180 -1.98 8.45 8.54
C LYS A 180 -2.93 9.46 7.91
N LYS A 181 -2.80 10.73 8.30
CA LYS A 181 -3.51 11.83 7.63
C LYS A 181 -3.01 12.08 6.19
N THR A 182 -1.77 11.66 5.90
CA THR A 182 -1.16 11.81 4.58
C THR A 182 -1.16 10.49 3.81
N ARG A 183 -1.27 10.54 2.48
CA ARG A 183 -1.25 9.36 1.58
C ARG A 183 0.18 8.92 1.22
N GLY A 184 1.15 8.97 2.16
CA GLY A 184 2.57 8.77 1.83
C GLY A 184 3.00 7.33 1.55
N GLU A 185 2.40 6.33 2.21
CA GLU A 185 2.83 4.93 2.15
C GLU A 185 1.79 4.06 1.43
N GLN A 186 1.56 4.38 0.15
CA GLN A 186 0.58 3.71 -0.69
C GLN A 186 1.25 3.21 -1.97
N TYR A 187 1.59 1.91 -2.00
CA TYR A 187 2.33 1.31 -3.09
C TYR A 187 1.57 0.14 -3.68
N PHE A 188 1.18 0.30 -4.96
CA PHE A 188 0.72 -0.78 -5.81
C PHE A 188 1.79 -1.12 -6.84
N PHE A 189 2.03 -2.40 -7.01
CA PHE A 189 2.86 -2.92 -8.09
C PHE A 189 2.04 -3.91 -8.93
N VAL A 190 2.09 -3.78 -10.23
CA VAL A 190 1.55 -4.73 -11.19
C VAL A 190 2.72 -5.27 -12.00
N ASN A 191 2.95 -6.58 -11.93
CA ASN A 191 4.09 -7.24 -12.56
C ASN A 191 5.41 -6.48 -12.28
N ASN A 192 5.67 -6.19 -11.00
CA ASN A 192 6.82 -5.41 -10.49
C ASN A 192 6.89 -3.95 -10.96
N ARG A 193 5.85 -3.40 -11.57
CA ARG A 193 5.78 -2.00 -11.99
C ARG A 193 4.92 -1.21 -11.01
N PHE A 194 5.46 -0.11 -10.48
CA PHE A 194 4.67 0.82 -9.65
C PHE A 194 3.56 1.48 -10.46
N ILE A 195 2.34 1.45 -9.93
CA ILE A 195 1.18 2.08 -10.55
C ILE A 195 0.45 3.01 -9.57
N LYS A 196 -0.26 3.96 -10.15
CA LYS A 196 -1.22 4.83 -9.45
C LYS A 196 -2.59 4.57 -10.06
N SER A 197 -3.53 4.10 -9.25
CA SER A 197 -4.91 3.91 -9.65
C SER A 197 -5.85 4.42 -8.57
N ALA A 198 -6.65 5.42 -8.89
CA ALA A 198 -7.68 5.92 -7.98
C ALA A 198 -8.72 4.84 -7.69
N TYR A 199 -9.01 4.00 -8.67
CA TYR A 199 -9.97 2.92 -8.57
C TYR A 199 -9.52 1.82 -7.60
N LEU A 200 -8.28 1.34 -7.72
CA LEU A 200 -7.71 0.36 -6.78
C LEU A 200 -7.52 0.95 -5.38
N ASN A 201 -7.16 2.23 -5.30
CA ASN A 201 -7.12 2.96 -4.02
C ASN A 201 -8.48 2.95 -3.32
N HIS A 202 -9.56 3.15 -4.08
CA HIS A 202 -10.92 3.09 -3.54
C HIS A 202 -11.29 1.68 -3.09
N ALA A 203 -10.85 0.63 -3.78
CA ALA A 203 -11.06 -0.76 -3.33
C ALA A 203 -10.47 -1.01 -1.93
N ILE A 204 -9.22 -0.54 -1.71
CA ILE A 204 -8.59 -0.63 -0.38
C ILE A 204 -9.35 0.21 0.65
N ALA A 205 -9.69 1.46 0.32
CA ALA A 205 -10.45 2.32 1.24
C ALA A 205 -11.79 1.68 1.65
N SER A 206 -12.49 1.04 0.70
CA SER A 206 -13.73 0.30 0.97
C SER A 206 -13.52 -0.96 1.83
N ALA A 207 -12.35 -1.61 1.74
CA ALA A 207 -12.03 -2.74 2.61
C ALA A 207 -11.81 -2.30 4.06
N PHE A 208 -11.35 -1.07 4.27
CA PHE A 208 -11.15 -0.45 5.58
C PHE A 208 -12.38 0.34 6.10
N GLU A 209 -13.52 0.27 5.41
CA GLU A 209 -14.73 0.98 5.81
C GLU A 209 -15.15 0.60 7.24
N GLY A 210 -15.43 1.60 8.07
CA GLY A 210 -15.74 1.41 9.50
C GLY A 210 -14.53 1.19 10.41
N LEU A 211 -13.32 0.99 9.87
CA LEU A 211 -12.11 0.75 10.65
C LEU A 211 -11.20 1.98 10.77
N LEU A 212 -11.29 2.91 9.82
CA LEU A 212 -10.46 4.11 9.79
C LEU A 212 -11.15 5.30 10.44
N LYS A 213 -10.37 6.10 11.15
CA LYS A 213 -10.82 7.44 11.61
C LYS A 213 -11.02 8.36 10.40
N SER A 214 -12.00 9.24 10.46
CA SER A 214 -12.27 10.20 9.39
C SER A 214 -11.02 11.01 9.03
N GLY A 215 -10.75 11.16 7.74
CA GLY A 215 -9.60 11.90 7.22
C GLY A 215 -8.26 11.17 7.36
N THR A 216 -8.24 9.87 7.65
CA THR A 216 -7.02 9.06 7.66
C THR A 216 -7.00 8.07 6.50
N HIS A 217 -5.79 7.65 6.10
CA HIS A 217 -5.54 6.76 4.99
C HIS A 217 -4.72 5.56 5.45
N ALA A 218 -5.13 4.36 5.04
CA ALA A 218 -4.36 3.15 5.26
C ALA A 218 -3.06 3.18 4.46
N SER A 219 -1.99 2.64 5.05
CA SER A 219 -0.76 2.31 4.33
C SER A 219 -0.92 0.93 3.68
N TYR A 220 -0.36 0.75 2.49
CA TYR A 220 -0.34 -0.56 1.83
C TYR A 220 0.85 -0.70 0.88
N PHE A 221 1.29 -1.94 0.73
CA PHE A 221 2.41 -2.38 -0.10
C PHE A 221 1.98 -3.67 -0.79
N LEU A 222 1.32 -3.55 -1.94
CA LEU A 222 0.66 -4.67 -2.60
C LEU A 222 1.26 -4.93 -3.97
N ASN A 223 1.54 -6.20 -4.24
CA ASN A 223 1.96 -6.71 -5.53
C ASN A 223 0.81 -7.50 -6.15
N LEU A 224 0.47 -7.13 -7.37
CA LEU A 224 -0.53 -7.76 -8.20
C LEU A 224 0.20 -8.42 -9.35
N THR A 225 0.10 -9.74 -9.46
CA THR A 225 0.61 -10.48 -10.61
C THR A 225 -0.58 -10.87 -11.48
N VAL A 226 -0.57 -10.40 -12.72
CA VAL A 226 -1.62 -10.62 -13.72
C VAL A 226 -1.00 -11.07 -15.03
N ASP A 227 -1.78 -11.71 -15.89
CA ASP A 227 -1.33 -12.00 -17.25
C ASP A 227 -1.05 -10.67 -17.97
N PRO A 228 0.14 -10.46 -18.53
CA PRO A 228 0.46 -9.25 -19.28
C PRO A 228 -0.47 -8.96 -20.45
N GLN A 229 -1.14 -9.97 -21.00
CA GLN A 229 -2.10 -9.81 -22.10
C GLN A 229 -3.43 -9.18 -21.67
N THR A 230 -3.76 -9.21 -20.37
CA THR A 230 -4.99 -8.64 -19.81
C THR A 230 -4.83 -7.18 -19.36
N ILE A 231 -3.67 -6.58 -19.62
CA ILE A 231 -3.36 -5.21 -19.20
C ILE A 231 -2.77 -4.38 -20.34
N ASP A 232 -3.18 -3.11 -20.43
CA ASP A 232 -2.49 -2.13 -21.26
C ASP A 232 -1.68 -1.15 -20.39
N ILE A 233 -0.36 -1.22 -20.54
CA ILE A 233 0.61 -0.38 -19.80
C ILE A 233 0.93 0.90 -20.57
N ASN A 234 0.60 0.98 -21.87
CA ASN A 234 1.04 2.05 -22.76
C ASN A 234 0.08 3.25 -22.83
N ILE A 235 -0.69 3.50 -21.79
CA ILE A 235 -1.72 4.55 -21.76
C ILE A 235 -1.10 5.93 -21.52
N HIS A 236 -0.11 6.03 -20.63
CA HIS A 236 0.50 7.30 -20.23
C HIS A 236 2.03 7.28 -20.40
N PRO A 237 2.67 8.40 -20.78
CA PRO A 237 4.13 8.48 -20.96
C PRO A 237 4.93 8.08 -19.72
N THR A 238 4.42 8.37 -18.51
CA THR A 238 5.05 7.99 -17.23
C THR A 238 4.89 6.51 -16.90
N LYS A 239 4.01 5.79 -17.62
CA LYS A 239 3.70 4.37 -17.43
C LYS A 239 3.33 4.01 -15.97
N THR A 240 2.75 4.96 -15.25
CA THR A 240 2.26 4.78 -13.88
C THR A 240 0.76 4.47 -13.83
N GLU A 241 0.09 4.51 -14.97
CA GLU A 241 -1.31 4.15 -15.14
C GLU A 241 -1.40 2.90 -16.00
N ILE A 242 -2.27 1.99 -15.63
CA ILE A 242 -2.53 0.73 -16.33
C ILE A 242 -4.04 0.61 -16.49
N LYS A 243 -4.46 0.17 -17.66
CA LYS A 243 -5.84 -0.25 -17.92
C LYS A 243 -5.90 -1.77 -17.82
N PHE A 244 -6.86 -2.27 -17.08
CA PHE A 244 -7.15 -3.70 -16.99
C PHE A 244 -8.37 -4.02 -17.83
N ASP A 245 -8.40 -5.19 -18.44
CA ASP A 245 -9.56 -5.64 -19.22
C ASP A 245 -10.80 -5.81 -18.34
N ASP A 246 -10.62 -6.33 -17.12
CA ASP A 246 -11.68 -6.47 -16.12
C ASP A 246 -11.33 -5.78 -14.81
N GLU A 247 -11.55 -4.46 -14.77
CA GLU A 247 -11.33 -3.65 -13.57
C GLU A 247 -12.29 -4.00 -12.43
N HIS A 248 -13.51 -4.47 -12.73
CA HIS A 248 -14.52 -4.79 -11.72
C HIS A 248 -14.14 -6.02 -10.90
N THR A 249 -13.73 -7.09 -11.59
CA THR A 249 -13.26 -8.31 -10.91
C THR A 249 -12.03 -8.04 -10.08
N LEU A 250 -11.08 -7.28 -10.63
CA LEU A 250 -9.87 -6.87 -9.91
C LEU A 250 -10.20 -6.09 -8.62
N TYR A 251 -11.13 -5.13 -8.71
CA TYR A 251 -11.61 -4.35 -7.57
C TYR A 251 -12.23 -5.25 -6.50
N ALA A 252 -13.13 -6.14 -6.90
CA ALA A 252 -13.83 -7.04 -5.98
C ALA A 252 -12.88 -7.99 -5.27
N LEU A 253 -11.93 -8.60 -6.00
CA LEU A 253 -10.92 -9.49 -5.46
C LEU A 253 -10.00 -8.75 -4.49
N LEU A 254 -9.49 -7.59 -4.86
CA LEU A 254 -8.62 -6.78 -4.02
C LEU A 254 -9.30 -6.36 -2.70
N ARG A 255 -10.54 -5.87 -2.80
CA ARG A 255 -11.34 -5.51 -1.62
C ARG A 255 -11.59 -6.72 -0.71
N SER A 256 -11.93 -7.86 -1.29
CA SER A 256 -12.20 -9.09 -0.55
C SER A 256 -10.94 -9.62 0.15
N ALA A 257 -9.82 -9.70 -0.55
CA ALA A 257 -8.55 -10.16 -0.01
C ALA A 257 -8.09 -9.31 1.18
N VAL A 258 -8.14 -7.99 1.05
CA VAL A 258 -7.76 -7.08 2.13
C VAL A 258 -8.72 -7.21 3.32
N LYS A 259 -10.04 -7.25 3.07
CA LYS A 259 -11.04 -7.41 4.13
C LYS A 259 -10.89 -8.74 4.86
N HIS A 260 -10.63 -9.82 4.12
CA HIS A 260 -10.36 -11.15 4.67
C HIS A 260 -9.13 -11.15 5.58
N SER A 261 -8.01 -10.58 5.10
CA SER A 261 -6.78 -10.47 5.88
C SER A 261 -6.98 -9.64 7.16
N LEU A 262 -7.67 -8.51 7.09
CA LEU A 262 -7.99 -7.71 8.27
C LEU A 262 -8.84 -8.49 9.28
N GLY A 263 -9.80 -9.31 8.81
CA GLY A 263 -10.62 -10.19 9.65
C GLY A 263 -9.81 -11.30 10.32
N GLN A 264 -8.95 -12.00 9.57
CA GLN A 264 -8.11 -13.08 10.09
C GLN A 264 -7.17 -12.63 11.22
N PHE A 265 -6.67 -11.41 11.15
CA PHE A 265 -5.74 -10.87 12.14
C PHE A 265 -6.44 -10.11 13.29
N ASN A 266 -7.75 -10.33 13.49
CA ASN A 266 -8.57 -9.73 14.55
C ASN A 266 -8.45 -8.21 14.63
N ILE A 267 -8.30 -7.55 13.47
CA ILE A 267 -8.18 -6.10 13.36
C ILE A 267 -9.56 -5.46 13.17
N ALA A 268 -10.59 -6.25 12.82
CA ALA A 268 -11.97 -5.82 13.02
C ALA A 268 -12.18 -5.50 14.51
N PRO A 269 -12.91 -4.43 14.87
CA PRO A 269 -13.21 -4.18 16.27
C PRO A 269 -13.86 -5.45 16.80
N VAL A 270 -13.12 -6.25 17.55
CA VAL A 270 -13.70 -7.08 18.58
C VAL A 270 -14.44 -6.03 19.40
N LEU A 271 -15.74 -6.17 19.54
CA LEU A 271 -16.43 -5.54 20.64
C LEU A 271 -15.71 -6.06 21.88
N ASP A 272 -14.65 -5.38 22.27
CA ASP A 272 -14.06 -5.52 23.56
C ASP A 272 -15.15 -5.01 24.51
N PHE A 273 -15.95 -5.94 24.94
CA PHE A 273 -16.55 -5.82 26.23
C PHE A 273 -15.37 -5.92 27.21
N GLU A 274 -14.53 -4.87 27.30
CA GLU A 274 -13.75 -4.65 28.49
C GLU A 274 -14.74 -4.77 29.61
N ARG A 275 -14.68 -5.89 30.32
CA ARG A 275 -15.40 -6.04 31.57
C ARG A 275 -14.92 -4.89 32.44
N ASP A 276 -15.75 -3.86 32.53
CA ASP A 276 -15.56 -2.83 33.52
C ASP A 276 -15.61 -3.55 34.87
N PRO A 277 -14.49 -3.68 35.61
CA PRO A 277 -14.49 -4.34 36.92
C PRO A 277 -15.45 -3.69 37.92
N ASN A 278 -15.97 -2.49 37.60
CA ASN A 278 -17.01 -1.81 38.39
C ASN A 278 -18.43 -2.26 38.02
N LEU A 279 -18.60 -3.04 36.94
CA LEU A 279 -19.85 -3.69 36.55
C LEU A 279 -19.95 -5.14 37.04
N ASP A 280 -18.95 -5.64 37.76
CA ASP A 280 -19.09 -6.88 38.48
C ASP A 280 -20.17 -6.71 39.56
N THR A 281 -21.37 -7.17 39.22
CA THR A 281 -22.45 -7.28 40.17
C THR A 281 -21.95 -8.08 41.38
N PRO A 282 -22.27 -7.67 42.62
CA PRO A 282 -21.77 -8.30 43.84
C PRO A 282 -22.41 -9.68 44.10
N TYR A 283 -22.78 -10.38 43.07
CA TYR A 283 -23.17 -11.79 43.15
C TYR A 283 -21.93 -12.66 43.04
N SER A 284 -21.33 -12.91 44.21
CA SER A 284 -20.41 -14.05 44.33
C SER A 284 -21.18 -15.31 43.99
N TYR A 285 -20.96 -15.85 42.80
CA TYR A 285 -21.32 -17.21 42.47
C TYR A 285 -20.53 -18.11 43.42
N LYS A 286 -21.12 -18.53 44.54
CA LYS A 286 -20.69 -19.72 45.23
C LYS A 286 -20.92 -20.89 44.23
N SER A 287 -19.89 -21.45 43.72
CA SER A 287 -19.92 -22.74 43.03
C SER A 287 -20.41 -23.76 44.03
N ASN A 288 -21.72 -24.02 44.10
CA ASN A 288 -22.24 -25.24 44.67
C ASN A 288 -21.92 -26.35 43.69
N GLU A 289 -20.85 -27.05 43.96
CA GLU A 289 -20.68 -28.42 43.50
C GLU A 289 -21.83 -29.19 44.16
N ASN A 290 -22.90 -29.47 43.39
CA ASN A 290 -23.70 -30.68 43.54
C ASN A 290 -24.98 -30.59 42.67
N GLY A 291 -25.06 -31.54 41.78
CA GLY A 291 -26.32 -32.08 41.28
C GLY A 291 -26.85 -31.44 39.99
N THR A 292 -26.71 -32.16 38.91
CA THR A 292 -27.55 -32.00 37.73
C THR A 292 -29.02 -31.92 38.16
N PRO A 293 -29.79 -30.88 37.77
CA PRO A 293 -31.19 -30.78 38.07
C PRO A 293 -31.92 -31.98 37.50
N LYS A 294 -32.50 -32.83 38.34
CA LYS A 294 -33.46 -33.85 37.91
C LYS A 294 -34.74 -33.13 37.51
N VAL A 295 -35.05 -33.17 36.25
CA VAL A 295 -36.36 -32.76 35.75
C VAL A 295 -37.34 -33.86 36.12
N GLU A 296 -38.17 -33.67 37.17
CA GLU A 296 -39.33 -34.51 37.44
C GLU A 296 -40.43 -34.11 36.45
N VAL A 297 -40.69 -34.99 35.50
CA VAL A 297 -41.80 -34.82 34.58
C VAL A 297 -43.04 -35.39 35.23
N ASP A 298 -44.00 -34.56 35.60
CA ASP A 298 -45.33 -34.98 36.04
C ASP A 298 -46.07 -35.59 34.83
N ARG A 299 -46.22 -36.90 34.85
CA ARG A 299 -46.86 -37.68 33.76
C ARG A 299 -48.40 -37.49 33.76
N SER A 300 -48.98 -36.80 34.75
CA SER A 300 -50.41 -36.55 34.85
C SER A 300 -50.80 -35.12 34.41
N PHE A 301 -49.80 -34.28 34.02
CA PHE A 301 -50.07 -32.93 33.56
C PHE A 301 -50.70 -32.94 32.15
N ASN A 302 -51.97 -32.51 32.09
CA ASN A 302 -52.72 -32.33 30.85
C ASN A 302 -52.86 -30.83 30.54
N PRO A 303 -52.17 -30.29 29.55
CA PRO A 303 -52.21 -28.85 29.24
C PRO A 303 -53.55 -28.36 28.63
N PHE A 304 -54.51 -29.27 28.42
CA PHE A 304 -55.83 -28.96 27.82
C PHE A 304 -56.99 -29.15 28.77
N GLN A 305 -56.77 -29.24 30.06
CA GLN A 305 -57.86 -29.21 31.06
C GLN A 305 -58.10 -27.75 31.49
N ASP A 306 -59.29 -27.23 31.18
CA ASP A 306 -59.75 -25.93 31.65
C ASP A 306 -59.84 -25.91 33.19
N GLU A 307 -58.97 -25.14 33.83
CA GLU A 307 -59.06 -24.81 35.25
C GLU A 307 -60.13 -23.73 35.48
N SER A 308 -61.35 -24.13 35.78
CA SER A 308 -62.27 -23.34 36.54
C SER A 308 -62.02 -23.56 38.04
N ASP A 309 -61.69 -22.48 38.75
CA ASP A 309 -61.53 -22.36 40.18
C ASP A 309 -60.17 -22.72 40.81
N SER A 310 -59.24 -21.79 40.78
CA SER A 310 -58.37 -21.59 41.95
C SER A 310 -58.02 -20.09 42.10
N LYS A 311 -58.47 -19.57 43.26
CA LYS A 311 -58.21 -18.18 43.68
C LYS A 311 -56.71 -17.92 43.83
N ALA A 312 -56.11 -17.25 42.87
CA ALA A 312 -54.77 -16.76 42.99
C ALA A 312 -54.72 -15.58 43.98
N LYS A 313 -53.99 -15.72 45.08
CA LYS A 313 -53.62 -14.63 45.97
C LYS A 313 -52.76 -13.64 45.20
N ALA A 314 -53.30 -12.47 44.88
CA ALA A 314 -52.55 -11.39 44.28
C ALA A 314 -51.48 -10.88 45.26
N VAL A 315 -50.22 -11.07 44.91
CA VAL A 315 -49.09 -10.39 45.54
C VAL A 315 -49.09 -8.97 45.00
N ALA A 316 -49.44 -8.01 45.86
CA ALA A 316 -49.43 -6.59 45.53
C ALA A 316 -47.98 -6.12 45.36
N TYR A 317 -47.61 -5.85 44.14
CA TYR A 317 -46.38 -5.11 43.81
C TYR A 317 -46.61 -3.65 44.26
N LYS A 318 -45.85 -3.19 45.27
CA LYS A 318 -45.71 -1.76 45.58
C LYS A 318 -44.99 -1.10 44.42
N LYS A 319 -45.67 -0.26 43.66
CA LYS A 319 -45.07 0.67 42.72
C LYS A 319 -44.28 1.72 43.52
N GLU A 320 -42.97 1.71 43.41
CA GLU A 320 -42.15 2.86 43.77
C GLU A 320 -42.44 4.02 42.81
N PRO A 321 -42.46 5.27 43.28
CA PRO A 321 -42.76 6.41 42.42
C PRO A 321 -41.56 6.56 41.43
N THR A 322 -41.84 6.45 40.15
CA THR A 322 -40.93 6.82 39.09
C THR A 322 -40.56 8.29 39.28
N ALA A 323 -39.26 8.55 39.53
CA ALA A 323 -38.70 9.89 39.49
C ALA A 323 -39.08 10.55 38.16
N SER A 324 -39.69 11.74 38.26
CA SER A 324 -40.20 12.43 37.09
C SER A 324 -39.02 12.82 36.19
N TRP A 325 -39.01 12.32 34.96
CA TRP A 325 -38.05 12.67 33.93
C TRP A 325 -38.08 14.15 33.52
N GLU A 326 -39.11 14.90 34.01
CA GLU A 326 -39.27 16.33 33.78
C GLU A 326 -38.14 17.17 34.41
N SER A 327 -37.47 16.68 35.46
CA SER A 327 -36.37 17.40 36.11
C SER A 327 -35.09 17.49 35.24
N LEU A 328 -35.03 16.74 34.15
CA LEU A 328 -33.90 16.75 33.19
C LEU A 328 -33.96 17.91 32.18
N TYR A 329 -35.10 18.63 32.11
CA TYR A 329 -35.30 19.71 31.13
C TYR A 329 -35.31 21.12 31.77
N VAL A 330 -35.03 21.24 33.05
CA VAL A 330 -34.94 22.55 33.73
C VAL A 330 -33.56 23.16 33.41
N GLY A 331 -33.53 24.07 32.45
CA GLY A 331 -32.30 24.82 32.11
C GLY A 331 -32.08 25.11 30.61
N LEU A 332 -32.99 24.70 29.74
CA LEU A 332 -32.89 25.01 28.28
C LEU A 332 -33.90 26.12 27.91
N GLU A 333 -33.78 27.30 28.50
CA GLU A 333 -34.42 28.50 27.97
C GLU A 333 -33.52 29.11 26.89
N SER A 334 -33.96 29.03 25.65
CA SER A 334 -33.39 29.74 24.52
C SER A 334 -33.55 31.23 24.69
N LYS A 335 -32.46 31.95 24.87
CA LYS A 335 -32.44 33.42 24.72
C LYS A 335 -32.67 33.76 23.25
N GLY A 336 -33.86 34.12 22.89
CA GLY A 336 -34.17 34.86 21.67
C GLY A 336 -33.56 36.23 21.77
N ASN A 337 -32.69 36.57 20.81
CA ASN A 337 -32.31 37.95 20.54
C ASN A 337 -33.14 38.45 19.35
N ASP A 338 -34.20 39.18 19.67
CA ASP A 338 -34.78 40.18 18.78
C ASP A 338 -33.88 41.43 18.79
N SER A 339 -33.41 41.84 17.67
CA SER A 339 -33.13 43.23 17.35
C SER A 339 -32.98 43.40 15.83
N ASN A 340 -34.04 43.91 15.24
CA ASN A 340 -34.03 44.82 14.10
C ASN A 340 -34.02 46.27 14.63
N PRO A 341 -33.62 47.29 13.91
CA PRO A 341 -33.79 47.53 12.46
C PRO A 341 -32.52 47.55 11.61
#